data_55050e0c57c76d67d2b557aa29e00755
#
_entry.id   55050e0c57c76d67d2b557aa29e00755
#
_cell.length_a   1.000
_cell.length_b   1.000
_cell.length_c   1.000
_cell.angle_alpha   90.00
_cell.angle_beta   90.00
_cell.angle_gamma   90.00
#
_symmetry.space_group_name_H-M   'P 1'
#
loop_
_entity.id
_entity.type
_entity.pdbx_description
1 polymer ?
#
loop_
_entity_poly.entity_id
_entity_poly.type
_entity_poly.pdbx_seq_one_letter_code
_entity_poly.pdbx_strand_id
1 'polypeptide(L)'
;NDFTAPEVDGKWPCLQCEDPLLLSLVPDIVEAFKPGARWDGIVVGAKSDVAKQLSAIGEALPTEALKDVAAALISYASHKDEVLLDVLHAVLELCAVEEAKFAPQFATAIELFFRALDDDDAPTPLQQRRIALLFAHYLSNTKFVWPYWDYWCAVVDEDDGDAQKRFVREVLERCCRLAYLDRLKVALPEKLHVLLPLGLSSVDFEDNS
;
A
#
# COMPACT_ATOMS: atom_id res chain seq x y z
N ASN A 1 10.98 -18.02 7.36
CA ASN A 1 11.02 -17.42 6.01
C ASN A 1 12.02 -16.27 6.08
N ASP A 2 13.24 -16.53 5.64
CA ASP A 2 14.25 -15.48 5.46
C ASP A 2 13.86 -14.62 4.25
N PHE A 3 12.92 -13.70 4.48
CA PHE A 3 12.63 -12.66 3.51
C PHE A 3 13.56 -11.49 3.81
N THR A 4 14.69 -11.43 3.14
CA THR A 4 15.53 -10.22 3.12
C THR A 4 14.78 -9.16 2.31
N ALA A 5 14.49 -8.02 2.94
CA ALA A 5 13.91 -6.89 2.25
C ALA A 5 14.80 -6.54 1.03
N PRO A 6 14.22 -6.35 -0.17
CA PRO A 6 15.00 -5.99 -1.34
C PRO A 6 15.73 -4.67 -1.11
N GLU A 7 16.97 -4.61 -1.60
CA GLU A 7 17.73 -3.36 -1.61
C GLU A 7 17.02 -2.35 -2.51
N VAL A 8 16.71 -1.17 -1.98
CA VAL A 8 15.93 -0.16 -2.69
C VAL A 8 16.85 0.96 -3.13
N ASP A 9 17.17 0.96 -4.43
CA ASP A 9 17.88 2.05 -5.08
C ASP A 9 16.88 3.05 -5.70
N GLY A 10 17.07 4.32 -5.43
CA GLY A 10 16.28 5.40 -6.01
C GLY A 10 15.81 6.45 -5.01
N LYS A 11 15.29 7.57 -5.53
CA LYS A 11 14.68 8.65 -4.75
C LYS A 11 13.22 8.81 -5.15
N TRP A 12 12.39 9.20 -4.19
CA TRP A 12 11.06 9.74 -4.46
C TRP A 12 11.18 11.24 -4.85
N PRO A 13 10.44 11.75 -5.80
CA PRO A 13 9.59 11.01 -6.71
C PRO A 13 10.41 10.43 -7.88
N CYS A 14 10.94 9.25 -7.73
CA CYS A 14 11.51 8.54 -8.88
C CYS A 14 10.44 8.22 -9.94
N LEU A 15 9.29 8.80 -9.79
CA LEU A 15 8.10 8.69 -10.56
C LEU A 15 7.78 9.93 -11.38
N GLN A 16 8.80 10.64 -11.78
CA GLN A 16 8.74 11.17 -13.12
C GLN A 16 8.85 9.93 -14.04
N CYS A 17 7.76 9.16 -14.10
CA CYS A 17 7.56 8.27 -15.22
C CYS A 17 7.61 9.18 -16.44
N GLU A 18 8.79 9.30 -17.04
CA GLU A 18 9.01 10.12 -18.23
C GLU A 18 8.37 9.49 -19.46
N ASP A 19 7.82 8.26 -19.29
CA ASP A 19 7.08 7.60 -20.34
C ASP A 19 5.59 8.06 -20.32
N PRO A 20 5.20 8.93 -21.26
CA PRO A 20 3.81 9.40 -21.37
C PRO A 20 2.80 8.27 -21.57
N LEU A 21 3.24 7.12 -22.10
CA LEU A 21 2.39 5.94 -22.31
C LEU A 21 2.03 5.29 -20.98
N LEU A 22 3.00 5.16 -20.05
CA LEU A 22 2.72 4.59 -18.72
C LEU A 22 1.84 5.51 -17.89
N LEU A 23 2.04 6.83 -17.95
CA LEU A 23 1.16 7.80 -17.28
C LEU A 23 -0.26 7.78 -17.84
N SER A 24 -0.45 7.49 -19.12
CA SER A 24 -1.77 7.34 -19.72
C SER A 24 -2.44 6.00 -19.38
N LEU A 25 -1.65 4.95 -19.10
CA LEU A 25 -2.16 3.63 -18.72
C LEU A 25 -2.72 3.59 -17.29
N VAL A 26 -2.24 4.42 -16.38
CA VAL A 26 -2.70 4.41 -14.97
C VAL A 26 -4.20 4.67 -14.84
N PRO A 27 -4.77 5.71 -15.45
CA PRO A 27 -6.21 5.93 -15.45
C PRO A 27 -6.98 4.76 -16.06
N ASP A 28 -6.48 4.16 -17.13
CA ASP A 28 -7.11 3.02 -17.80
C ASP A 28 -7.08 1.77 -16.93
N ILE A 29 -5.96 1.51 -16.24
CA ILE A 29 -5.83 0.43 -15.25
C ILE A 29 -6.82 0.66 -14.11
N VAL A 30 -6.87 1.86 -13.55
CA VAL A 30 -7.77 2.21 -12.46
C VAL A 30 -9.23 2.09 -12.90
N GLU A 31 -9.58 2.57 -14.10
CA GLU A 31 -10.94 2.48 -14.65
C GLU A 31 -11.36 1.03 -14.88
N ALA A 32 -10.46 0.16 -15.35
CA ALA A 32 -10.73 -1.26 -15.57
C ALA A 32 -11.09 -2.01 -14.25
N PHE A 33 -10.65 -1.50 -13.12
CA PHE A 33 -10.90 -2.09 -11.80
C PHE A 33 -12.00 -1.41 -11.00
N LYS A 34 -12.65 -0.37 -11.51
CA LYS A 34 -13.75 0.28 -10.80
C LYS A 34 -14.87 -0.71 -10.46
N PRO A 35 -15.26 -0.80 -9.17
CA PRO A 35 -16.30 -1.73 -8.73
C PRO A 35 -17.64 -1.54 -9.45
N GLY A 36 -18.00 -0.30 -9.82
CA GLY A 36 -19.26 0.07 -10.44
C GLY A 36 -19.48 -0.47 -11.85
N ALA A 37 -18.42 -0.64 -12.63
CA ALA A 37 -18.50 -1.23 -13.96
C ALA A 37 -18.82 -2.74 -13.94
N ARG A 38 -18.80 -3.35 -12.78
CA ARG A 38 -18.85 -4.82 -12.59
C ARG A 38 -20.12 -5.37 -11.98
N TRP A 39 -21.00 -4.54 -11.43
CA TRP A 39 -22.17 -5.02 -10.67
C TRP A 39 -23.45 -5.18 -11.47
N ASP A 40 -23.47 -4.76 -12.72
CA ASP A 40 -24.64 -4.87 -13.61
C ASP A 40 -24.82 -6.25 -14.26
N GLY A 41 -24.51 -7.32 -13.56
CA GLY A 41 -24.97 -8.68 -13.88
C GLY A 41 -24.23 -9.44 -15.00
N ILE A 42 -23.22 -8.85 -15.66
CA ILE A 42 -22.50 -9.47 -16.81
C ILE A 42 -21.11 -10.01 -16.41
N VAL A 43 -20.82 -10.17 -15.15
CA VAL A 43 -19.50 -9.92 -14.60
C VAL A 43 -18.64 -11.14 -14.26
N VAL A 44 -19.17 -12.33 -14.29
CA VAL A 44 -18.36 -13.55 -14.02
C VAL A 44 -17.37 -13.82 -15.16
N GLY A 45 -17.73 -13.41 -16.38
CA GLY A 45 -16.84 -13.49 -17.55
C GLY A 45 -15.79 -12.35 -17.60
N ALA A 46 -16.19 -11.13 -17.24
CA ALA A 46 -15.32 -9.95 -17.33
C ALA A 46 -14.15 -9.96 -16.33
N LYS A 47 -14.34 -10.48 -15.11
CA LYS A 47 -13.20 -10.69 -14.18
C LYS A 47 -12.12 -11.60 -14.77
N SER A 48 -12.52 -12.66 -15.42
CA SER A 48 -11.62 -13.57 -16.11
C SER A 48 -10.91 -12.89 -17.28
N ASP A 49 -11.57 -12.00 -17.99
CA ASP A 49 -11.00 -11.35 -19.18
C ASP A 49 -10.07 -10.20 -18.79
N VAL A 50 -10.40 -9.41 -17.76
CA VAL A 50 -9.50 -8.38 -17.22
C VAL A 50 -8.28 -9.03 -16.56
N ALA A 51 -8.47 -10.09 -15.77
CA ALA A 51 -7.35 -10.84 -15.20
C ALA A 51 -6.45 -11.43 -16.31
N LYS A 52 -7.01 -11.94 -17.40
CA LYS A 52 -6.25 -12.43 -18.55
C LYS A 52 -5.51 -11.32 -19.29
N GLN A 53 -6.15 -10.15 -19.45
CA GLN A 53 -5.52 -8.99 -20.08
C GLN A 53 -4.35 -8.47 -19.23
N LEU A 54 -4.51 -8.44 -17.90
CA LEU A 54 -3.45 -8.04 -16.98
C LEU A 54 -2.34 -9.09 -16.90
N SER A 55 -2.68 -10.37 -16.90
CA SER A 55 -1.70 -11.43 -16.99
C SER A 55 -0.90 -11.31 -18.29
N ALA A 56 -1.57 -11.05 -19.42
CA ALA A 56 -0.92 -10.79 -20.69
C ALA A 56 -0.04 -9.53 -20.67
N ILE A 57 -0.48 -8.46 -20.00
CA ILE A 57 0.31 -7.24 -19.79
C ILE A 57 1.49 -7.55 -18.84
N GLY A 58 1.25 -8.24 -17.74
CA GLY A 58 2.30 -8.62 -16.77
C GLY A 58 3.31 -9.59 -17.34
N GLU A 59 2.89 -10.52 -18.22
CA GLU A 59 3.79 -11.39 -18.96
C GLU A 59 4.60 -10.63 -20.02
N ALA A 60 4.02 -9.62 -20.64
CA ALA A 60 4.64 -8.81 -21.68
C ALA A 60 5.53 -7.69 -21.12
N LEU A 61 5.26 -7.20 -19.90
CA LEU A 61 6.03 -6.12 -19.32
C LEU A 61 7.26 -6.67 -18.56
N PRO A 62 8.43 -6.08 -18.78
CA PRO A 62 9.60 -6.36 -17.96
C PRO A 62 9.36 -5.89 -16.52
N THR A 63 10.08 -6.48 -15.56
CA THR A 63 9.95 -6.15 -14.13
C THR A 63 10.11 -4.65 -13.85
N GLU A 64 11.00 -3.98 -14.57
CA GLU A 64 11.20 -2.52 -14.46
C GLU A 64 9.94 -1.73 -14.80
N ALA A 65 9.20 -2.12 -15.82
CA ALA A 65 7.94 -1.46 -16.17
C ALA A 65 6.86 -1.65 -15.09
N LEU A 66 6.85 -2.80 -14.41
CA LEU A 66 5.95 -3.03 -13.28
C LEU A 66 6.31 -2.16 -12.07
N LYS A 67 7.59 -1.86 -11.87
CA LYS A 67 8.06 -0.88 -10.87
C LYS A 67 7.48 0.50 -11.17
N ASP A 68 7.57 0.94 -12.42
CA ASP A 68 7.02 2.23 -12.85
C ASP A 68 5.50 2.29 -12.70
N VAL A 69 4.79 1.20 -13.00
CA VAL A 69 3.34 1.09 -12.80
C VAL A 69 2.98 1.20 -11.32
N ALA A 70 3.65 0.45 -10.43
CA ALA A 70 3.40 0.49 -8.99
C ALA A 70 3.56 1.90 -8.45
N ALA A 71 4.60 2.49 -8.85
CA ALA A 71 5.02 3.81 -8.50
C ALA A 71 4.05 4.87 -9.03
N ALA A 72 3.61 4.80 -10.30
CA ALA A 72 2.61 5.70 -10.88
C ALA A 72 1.25 5.57 -10.17
N LEU A 73 0.83 4.36 -9.77
CA LEU A 73 -0.39 4.14 -8.98
C LEU A 73 -0.32 4.85 -7.62
N ILE A 74 0.80 4.77 -6.91
CA ILE A 74 0.99 5.47 -5.64
C ILE A 74 1.00 6.98 -5.84
N SER A 75 1.71 7.48 -6.84
CA SER A 75 1.71 8.91 -7.18
C SER A 75 0.29 9.40 -7.49
N TYR A 76 -0.46 8.67 -8.31
CA TYR A 76 -1.84 9.00 -8.64
C TYR A 76 -2.74 9.03 -7.40
N ALA A 77 -2.64 8.04 -6.52
CA ALA A 77 -3.35 7.99 -5.25
C ALA A 77 -2.99 9.17 -4.33
N SER A 78 -1.73 9.61 -4.34
CA SER A 78 -1.28 10.71 -3.49
C SER A 78 -1.89 12.06 -3.85
N HIS A 79 -2.37 12.24 -5.07
CA HIS A 79 -2.89 13.51 -5.57
C HIS A 79 -4.42 13.65 -5.53
N LYS A 80 -5.17 12.53 -5.41
CA LYS A 80 -6.64 12.56 -5.50
C LYS A 80 -7.29 11.64 -4.46
N ASP A 81 -8.21 12.17 -3.65
CA ASP A 81 -8.98 11.38 -2.68
C ASP A 81 -9.95 10.41 -3.35
N GLU A 82 -10.55 10.85 -4.45
CA GLU A 82 -11.62 10.14 -5.16
C GLU A 82 -11.18 8.79 -5.75
N VAL A 83 -9.87 8.63 -5.99
CA VAL A 83 -9.31 7.45 -6.66
C VAL A 83 -8.66 6.44 -5.71
N LEU A 84 -8.59 6.74 -4.40
CA LEU A 84 -7.88 5.87 -3.45
C LEU A 84 -8.38 4.43 -3.43
N LEU A 85 -9.70 4.25 -3.44
CA LEU A 85 -10.29 2.91 -3.45
C LEU A 85 -10.08 2.20 -4.80
N ASP A 86 -10.17 2.93 -5.89
CA ASP A 86 -9.96 2.38 -7.22
C ASP A 86 -8.50 1.95 -7.41
N VAL A 87 -7.54 2.77 -6.95
CA VAL A 87 -6.12 2.41 -6.93
C VAL A 87 -5.86 1.21 -6.01
N LEU A 88 -6.47 1.17 -4.82
CA LEU A 88 -6.35 0.02 -3.92
C LEU A 88 -6.82 -1.26 -4.61
N HIS A 89 -7.98 -1.23 -5.28
CA HIS A 89 -8.48 -2.37 -6.04
C HIS A 89 -7.50 -2.80 -7.13
N ALA A 90 -6.98 -1.85 -7.91
CA ALA A 90 -6.00 -2.14 -8.94
C ALA A 90 -4.73 -2.81 -8.38
N VAL A 91 -4.21 -2.28 -7.28
CA VAL A 91 -3.04 -2.85 -6.58
C VAL A 91 -3.32 -4.27 -6.09
N LEU A 92 -4.46 -4.50 -5.44
CA LEU A 92 -4.80 -5.82 -4.90
C LEU A 92 -5.02 -6.86 -6.02
N GLU A 93 -5.66 -6.49 -7.11
CA GLU A 93 -5.85 -7.38 -8.28
C GLU A 93 -4.54 -7.67 -8.99
N LEU A 94 -3.66 -6.67 -9.18
CA LEU A 94 -2.33 -6.87 -9.73
C LEU A 94 -1.47 -7.78 -8.83
N CYS A 95 -1.54 -7.62 -7.53
CA CYS A 95 -0.88 -8.52 -6.58
C CYS A 95 -1.45 -9.94 -6.65
N ALA A 96 -2.76 -10.10 -6.87
CA ALA A 96 -3.39 -11.42 -6.96
C ALA A 96 -3.06 -12.16 -8.27
N VAL A 97 -2.87 -11.43 -9.36
CA VAL A 97 -2.58 -12.00 -10.70
C VAL A 97 -1.08 -12.23 -10.89
N GLU A 98 -0.26 -11.28 -10.47
CA GLU A 98 1.20 -11.26 -10.67
C GLU A 98 1.95 -11.16 -9.32
N GLU A 99 1.55 -11.96 -8.33
CA GLU A 99 2.06 -11.87 -6.96
C GLU A 99 3.60 -11.83 -6.90
N ALA A 100 4.25 -12.72 -7.61
CA ALA A 100 5.70 -12.83 -7.60
C ALA A 100 6.42 -11.64 -8.25
N LYS A 101 5.74 -10.91 -9.14
CA LYS A 101 6.36 -9.80 -9.89
C LYS A 101 5.91 -8.43 -9.39
N PHE A 102 4.62 -8.25 -9.13
CA PHE A 102 4.07 -6.92 -8.82
C PHE A 102 4.17 -6.56 -7.34
N ALA A 103 3.88 -7.48 -6.43
CA ALA A 103 3.91 -7.20 -4.99
C ALA A 103 5.27 -6.68 -4.49
N PRO A 104 6.43 -7.21 -4.94
CA PRO A 104 7.73 -6.64 -4.61
C PRO A 104 7.91 -5.20 -5.13
N GLN A 105 7.39 -4.89 -6.32
CA GLN A 105 7.50 -3.54 -6.91
C GLN A 105 6.63 -2.54 -6.13
N PHE A 106 5.42 -2.95 -5.74
CA PHE A 106 4.58 -2.14 -4.88
C PHE A 106 5.25 -1.90 -3.52
N ALA A 107 5.84 -2.93 -2.92
CA ALA A 107 6.57 -2.78 -1.66
C ALA A 107 7.76 -1.80 -1.80
N THR A 108 8.52 -1.91 -2.89
CA THR A 108 9.61 -0.96 -3.19
C THR A 108 9.09 0.46 -3.34
N ALA A 109 7.97 0.66 -4.01
CA ALA A 109 7.42 2.01 -4.22
C ALA A 109 6.92 2.65 -2.91
N ILE A 110 6.30 1.89 -2.01
CA ILE A 110 5.93 2.36 -0.66
C ILE A 110 7.18 2.66 0.17
N GLU A 111 8.21 1.83 0.09
CA GLU A 111 9.47 2.06 0.80
C GLU A 111 10.18 3.33 0.32
N LEU A 112 10.20 3.59 -0.98
CA LEU A 112 10.72 4.84 -1.54
C LEU A 112 9.93 6.06 -1.04
N PHE A 113 8.60 5.95 -1.01
CA PHE A 113 7.75 7.00 -0.44
C PHE A 113 8.08 7.24 1.04
N PHE A 114 8.27 6.17 1.82
CA PHE A 114 8.60 6.26 3.23
C PHE A 114 9.96 6.93 3.47
N ARG A 115 10.98 6.60 2.69
CA ARG A 115 12.31 7.23 2.78
C ARG A 115 12.26 8.72 2.44
N ALA A 116 11.45 9.09 1.46
CA ALA A 116 11.30 10.48 1.02
C ALA A 116 10.60 11.38 2.06
N LEU A 117 10.05 10.84 3.15
CA LEU A 117 9.43 11.64 4.20
C LEU A 117 10.44 12.54 4.93
N ASP A 118 11.71 12.19 4.91
CA ASP A 118 12.79 12.94 5.53
C ASP A 118 13.58 13.82 4.55
N ASP A 119 13.20 13.82 3.27
CA ASP A 119 13.86 14.63 2.23
C ASP A 119 13.35 16.09 2.26
N ASP A 120 14.15 17.00 1.70
CA ASP A 120 13.78 18.43 1.55
C ASP A 120 12.52 18.60 0.67
N ASP A 121 12.33 17.70 -0.30
CA ASP A 121 11.16 17.64 -1.19
C ASP A 121 10.11 16.60 -0.71
N ALA A 122 9.99 16.43 0.61
CA ALA A 122 9.08 15.45 1.20
C ALA A 122 7.64 15.59 0.69
N PRO A 123 6.90 14.47 0.54
CA PRO A 123 5.47 14.49 0.26
C PRO A 123 4.72 15.37 1.26
N THR A 124 3.77 16.16 0.78
CA THR A 124 2.94 17.01 1.63
C THR A 124 2.16 16.20 2.67
N PRO A 125 1.77 16.79 3.81
CA PRO A 125 0.97 16.09 4.83
C PRO A 125 -0.31 15.46 4.27
N LEU A 126 -0.93 16.07 3.26
CA LEU A 126 -2.10 15.52 2.61
C LEU A 126 -1.77 14.25 1.80
N GLN A 127 -0.67 14.25 1.07
CA GLN A 127 -0.19 13.09 0.34
C GLN A 127 0.18 11.95 1.30
N GLN A 128 0.88 12.26 2.39
CA GLN A 128 1.22 11.30 3.44
C GLN A 128 -0.03 10.61 3.99
N ARG A 129 -1.06 11.41 4.30
CA ARG A 129 -2.33 10.91 4.83
C ARG A 129 -3.08 10.00 3.85
N ARG A 130 -3.06 10.34 2.56
CA ARG A 130 -3.67 9.52 1.50
C ARG A 130 -2.96 8.18 1.35
N ILE A 131 -1.64 8.22 1.30
CA ILE A 131 -0.86 6.97 1.18
C ILE A 131 -0.96 6.13 2.46
N ALA A 132 -0.99 6.73 3.65
CA ALA A 132 -1.25 5.99 4.89
C ALA A 132 -2.60 5.28 4.87
N LEU A 133 -3.64 5.91 4.30
CA LEU A 133 -4.96 5.29 4.13
C LEU A 133 -4.92 4.13 3.15
N LEU A 134 -4.37 4.34 1.95
CA LEU A 134 -4.21 3.31 0.94
C LEU A 134 -3.45 2.10 1.51
N PHE A 135 -2.32 2.38 2.15
CA PHE A 135 -1.43 1.36 2.68
C PHE A 135 -2.04 0.57 3.83
N ALA A 136 -2.75 1.21 4.76
CA ALA A 136 -3.46 0.52 5.83
C ALA A 136 -4.51 -0.48 5.28
N HIS A 137 -5.26 -0.08 4.25
CA HIS A 137 -6.20 -0.96 3.58
C HIS A 137 -5.50 -2.11 2.85
N TYR A 138 -4.39 -1.84 2.17
CA TYR A 138 -3.57 -2.89 1.57
C TYR A 138 -3.11 -3.91 2.63
N LEU A 139 -2.54 -3.45 3.73
CA LEU A 139 -2.09 -4.29 4.84
C LEU A 139 -3.22 -5.15 5.42
N SER A 140 -4.42 -4.60 5.58
CA SER A 140 -5.57 -5.35 6.10
C SER A 140 -5.99 -6.49 5.18
N ASN A 141 -5.82 -6.34 3.87
CA ASN A 141 -6.09 -7.37 2.87
C ASN A 141 -4.96 -8.39 2.71
N THR A 142 -3.74 -8.06 3.11
CA THR A 142 -2.55 -8.92 3.05
C THR A 142 -2.14 -9.48 4.41
N LYS A 143 -3.07 -9.55 5.37
CA LYS A 143 -2.86 -10.07 6.74
C LYS A 143 -1.75 -9.33 7.50
N PHE A 144 -1.53 -8.05 7.19
CA PHE A 144 -0.50 -7.19 7.76
C PHE A 144 0.94 -7.68 7.53
N VAL A 145 1.16 -8.51 6.52
CA VAL A 145 2.50 -8.93 6.11
C VAL A 145 3.15 -7.79 5.35
N TRP A 146 4.34 -7.40 5.81
CA TRP A 146 5.11 -6.33 5.18
C TRP A 146 6.60 -6.61 5.30
N PRO A 147 7.37 -6.59 4.19
CA PRO A 147 8.77 -6.99 4.20
C PRO A 147 9.69 -6.02 4.95
N TYR A 148 9.29 -4.76 5.10
CA TYR A 148 10.11 -3.72 5.70
C TYR A 148 9.78 -3.44 7.17
N TRP A 149 8.91 -4.20 7.84
CA TRP A 149 8.55 -3.96 9.24
C TRP A 149 9.77 -3.88 10.17
N ASP A 150 10.73 -4.80 10.02
CA ASP A 150 11.92 -4.81 10.86
C ASP A 150 12.79 -3.56 10.63
N TYR A 151 12.86 -3.09 9.39
CA TYR A 151 13.55 -1.85 9.05
C TYR A 151 12.83 -0.64 9.64
N TRP A 152 11.51 -0.57 9.53
CA TRP A 152 10.69 0.53 10.06
C TRP A 152 10.66 0.57 11.58
N CYS A 153 11.10 -0.48 12.28
CA CYS A 153 11.27 -0.46 13.74
C CYS A 153 12.25 0.63 14.22
N ALA A 154 13.14 1.13 13.36
CA ALA A 154 14.08 2.19 13.71
C ALA A 154 13.37 3.48 14.14
N VAL A 155 12.21 3.80 13.52
CA VAL A 155 11.44 5.04 13.81
C VAL A 155 10.96 5.14 15.26
N VAL A 156 10.91 4.04 15.99
CA VAL A 156 10.45 4.04 17.39
C VAL A 156 11.37 4.89 18.27
N ASP A 157 12.66 4.89 17.95
CA ASP A 157 13.68 5.61 18.72
C ASP A 157 13.80 7.09 18.32
N GLU A 158 13.12 7.50 17.24
CA GLU A 158 13.12 8.88 16.77
C GLU A 158 12.18 9.77 17.60
N ASP A 159 12.31 11.08 17.45
CA ASP A 159 11.46 12.07 18.10
C ASP A 159 10.00 11.98 17.61
N ASP A 160 9.03 12.39 18.43
CA ASP A 160 7.60 12.39 18.06
C ASP A 160 7.27 13.34 16.89
N GLY A 161 8.15 14.29 16.60
CA GLY A 161 8.06 15.21 15.46
C GLY A 161 8.58 14.60 14.15
N ASP A 162 9.24 13.46 14.20
CA ASP A 162 9.76 12.78 13.04
C ASP A 162 8.67 12.39 12.04
N ALA A 163 8.93 12.60 10.73
CA ALA A 163 7.93 12.41 9.70
C ALA A 163 7.64 10.93 9.43
N GLN A 164 8.66 10.08 9.44
CA GLN A 164 8.52 8.64 9.26
C GLN A 164 7.78 8.03 10.46
N LYS A 165 8.12 8.42 11.69
CA LYS A 165 7.43 7.96 12.91
C LYS A 165 5.95 8.34 12.89
N ARG A 166 5.62 9.58 12.51
CA ARG A 166 4.22 10.02 12.37
C ARG A 166 3.46 9.23 11.31
N PHE A 167 4.10 8.97 10.18
CA PHE A 167 3.50 8.17 9.11
C PHE A 167 3.21 6.74 9.57
N VAL A 168 4.17 6.06 10.20
CA VAL A 168 3.97 4.70 10.74
C VAL A 168 2.85 4.69 11.78
N ARG A 169 2.84 5.66 12.70
CA ARG A 169 1.77 5.79 13.70
C ARG A 169 0.40 5.94 13.04
N GLU A 170 0.28 6.80 12.03
CA GLU A 170 -0.98 6.99 11.29
C GLU A 170 -1.43 5.71 10.57
N VAL A 171 -0.52 4.98 9.92
CA VAL A 171 -0.82 3.68 9.31
C VAL A 171 -1.33 2.69 10.34
N LEU A 172 -0.65 2.55 11.48
CA LEU A 172 -1.03 1.62 12.54
C LEU A 172 -2.37 1.98 13.19
N GLU A 173 -2.65 3.26 13.44
CA GLU A 173 -3.95 3.72 13.92
C GLU A 173 -5.10 3.34 12.97
N ARG A 174 -4.87 3.44 11.66
CA ARG A 174 -5.85 3.03 10.65
C ARG A 174 -6.02 1.52 10.62
N CYS A 175 -4.92 0.77 10.72
CA CYS A 175 -4.96 -0.69 10.83
C CYS A 175 -5.77 -1.16 12.04
N CYS A 176 -5.67 -0.46 13.18
CA CYS A 176 -6.46 -0.75 14.37
C CYS A 176 -7.97 -0.55 14.17
N ARG A 177 -8.39 0.28 13.21
CA ARG A 177 -9.82 0.45 12.84
C ARG A 177 -10.30 -0.62 11.88
N LEU A 178 -9.37 -1.31 11.19
CA LEU A 178 -9.66 -2.33 10.17
C LEU A 178 -9.54 -3.76 10.72
N ALA A 179 -8.92 -3.94 11.90
CA ALA A 179 -8.71 -5.25 12.49
C ALA A 179 -8.67 -5.18 14.03
N TYR A 180 -8.83 -6.35 14.66
CA TYR A 180 -8.65 -6.48 16.10
C TYR A 180 -7.19 -6.26 16.51
N LEU A 181 -6.96 -5.58 17.61
CA LEU A 181 -5.64 -5.22 18.13
C LEU A 181 -4.75 -6.46 18.34
N ASP A 182 -5.32 -7.56 18.85
CA ASP A 182 -4.58 -8.81 19.09
C ASP A 182 -4.02 -9.40 17.78
N ARG A 183 -4.80 -9.29 16.70
CA ARG A 183 -4.33 -9.75 15.38
C ARG A 183 -3.17 -8.91 14.87
N LEU A 184 -3.22 -7.60 15.09
CA LEU A 184 -2.13 -6.70 14.73
C LEU A 184 -0.87 -7.00 15.54
N LYS A 185 -0.99 -7.19 16.85
CA LYS A 185 0.15 -7.54 17.71
C LYS A 185 0.85 -8.84 17.30
N VAL A 186 0.11 -9.81 16.79
CA VAL A 186 0.71 -11.06 16.28
C VAL A 186 1.45 -10.85 14.97
N ALA A 187 0.98 -9.93 14.12
CA ALA A 187 1.53 -9.70 12.79
C ALA A 187 2.70 -8.70 12.77
N LEU A 188 2.75 -7.79 13.74
CA LEU A 188 3.74 -6.72 13.84
C LEU A 188 4.93 -7.12 14.72
N PRO A 189 6.15 -6.64 14.42
CA PRO A 189 7.28 -6.70 15.35
C PRO A 189 6.92 -6.07 16.70
N GLU A 190 7.35 -6.69 17.80
CA GLU A 190 7.03 -6.22 19.16
C GLU A 190 7.46 -4.77 19.40
N LYS A 191 8.58 -4.34 18.81
CA LYS A 191 9.07 -2.97 18.92
C LYS A 191 8.06 -1.92 18.44
N LEU A 192 7.25 -2.24 17.42
CA LEU A 192 6.21 -1.33 16.89
C LEU A 192 4.96 -1.26 17.78
N HIS A 193 4.79 -2.15 18.75
CA HIS A 193 3.59 -2.14 19.61
C HIS A 193 3.45 -0.87 20.43
N VAL A 194 4.54 -0.18 20.74
CA VAL A 194 4.52 1.10 21.45
C VAL A 194 3.86 2.23 20.65
N LEU A 195 3.80 2.10 19.33
CA LEU A 195 3.13 3.06 18.44
C LEU A 195 1.64 2.78 18.26
N LEU A 196 1.15 1.63 18.75
CA LEU A 196 -0.27 1.32 18.71
C LEU A 196 -1.05 2.23 19.66
N PRO A 197 -2.27 2.66 19.32
CA PRO A 197 -3.06 3.55 20.17
C PRO A 197 -3.37 2.90 21.52
N LEU A 198 -2.95 3.55 22.59
CA LEU A 198 -3.26 3.17 23.97
C LEU A 198 -4.74 3.46 24.21
N GLY A 199 -5.56 2.43 24.37
CA GLY A 199 -6.99 2.60 24.71
C GLY A 199 -7.96 1.73 23.89
N LEU A 200 -7.46 0.94 22.94
CA LEU A 200 -8.22 -0.14 22.30
C LEU A 200 -7.99 -1.50 22.99
N SER A 201 -7.62 -1.50 24.29
CA SER A 201 -7.73 -2.71 25.08
C SER A 201 -9.21 -3.12 25.10
N SER A 202 -9.45 -4.39 24.82
CA SER A 202 -10.72 -5.07 24.87
C SER A 202 -11.71 -4.37 25.80
N VAL A 203 -12.82 -3.86 25.25
CA VAL A 203 -13.99 -3.61 26.06
C VAL A 203 -14.35 -4.98 26.64
N ASP A 204 -14.04 -5.17 27.91
CA ASP A 204 -14.54 -6.30 28.66
C ASP A 204 -16.07 -6.22 28.57
N PHE A 205 -16.64 -7.07 27.74
CA PHE A 205 -18.05 -7.38 27.83
C PHE A 205 -18.19 -8.12 29.16
N GLU A 206 -18.35 -7.37 30.26
CA GLU A 206 -18.89 -7.91 31.46
C GLU A 206 -20.30 -8.43 31.12
N ASP A 207 -20.35 -9.74 31.08
CA ASP A 207 -21.56 -10.55 30.98
C ASP A 207 -22.44 -10.19 32.21
N ASN A 208 -23.36 -9.27 32.05
CA ASN A 208 -24.42 -9.01 33.01
C ASN A 208 -25.52 -10.08 32.80
N SER A 209 -25.31 -11.22 33.46
CA SER A 209 -26.36 -12.23 33.69
C SER A 209 -27.15 -11.89 34.91
#